data_8a41436c5d42334af92d191e4a2bc831
#
_entry.id   8a41436c5d42334af92d191e4a2bc831
#
_cell.length_a   1.000
_cell.length_b   1.000
_cell.length_c   1.000
_cell.angle_alpha   90.00
_cell.angle_beta   90.00
_cell.angle_gamma   90.00
#
_symmetry.space_group_name_H-M   'P 1'
#
loop_
_entity.id
_entity.type
_entity.pdbx_description
1 polymer ?
#
loop_
_entity_poly.entity_id
_entity_poly.type
_entity_poly.pdbx_seq_one_letter_code
_entity_poly.pdbx_strand_id
1 'polypeptide(L)'
;MTVLTAVFVGGTYMGVRLLFSKPPSLPEVAADTCRNRTLERGEQLSTNQVRVNVLNAGGRSGMANRTAINLQTAGFLPGTVGNAPDEVRIGNVRVVAREPNRVDARLVGAQFKGKVQYTKGVPGDDANVEVLIGKKFVGMKKKPVTAMKAKNRVTICVPDLTEPVS
;
A
#
# COMPACT_ATOMS: atom_id res chain seq x y z
N MET A 1 47.53 31.05 22.12
CA MET A 1 46.68 30.01 22.74
C MET A 1 45.21 30.38 22.88
N THR A 2 44.85 31.65 22.97
CA THR A 2 43.46 32.13 23.16
C THR A 2 42.54 31.88 21.98
N VAL A 3 43.00 31.90 20.73
CA VAL A 3 42.19 31.70 19.53
C VAL A 3 41.71 30.24 19.39
N LEU A 4 42.60 29.29 19.74
CA LEU A 4 42.30 27.86 19.62
C LEU A 4 41.20 27.42 20.61
N THR A 5 41.24 27.97 21.84
CA THR A 5 40.19 27.73 22.86
C THR A 5 38.83 28.30 22.48
N ALA A 6 38.78 29.49 21.86
CA ALA A 6 37.55 30.09 21.42
C ALA A 6 36.84 29.28 20.30
N VAL A 7 37.63 28.72 19.35
CA VAL A 7 37.12 27.86 18.28
C VAL A 7 36.59 26.54 18.84
N PHE A 8 37.27 25.95 19.83
CA PHE A 8 36.88 24.70 20.46
C PHE A 8 35.57 24.84 21.27
N VAL A 9 35.44 25.91 22.05
CA VAL A 9 34.24 26.19 22.85
C VAL A 9 33.07 26.55 21.94
N GLY A 10 33.28 27.37 20.88
CA GLY A 10 32.24 27.71 19.91
C GLY A 10 31.76 26.49 19.10
N GLY A 11 32.68 25.63 18.66
CA GLY A 11 32.35 24.40 17.93
C GLY A 11 31.56 23.38 18.76
N THR A 12 31.96 23.18 20.02
CA THR A 12 31.23 22.30 20.93
C THR A 12 29.85 22.82 21.27
N TYR A 13 29.69 24.13 21.51
CA TYR A 13 28.39 24.72 21.77
C TYR A 13 27.45 24.59 20.57
N MET A 14 27.94 24.82 19.36
CA MET A 14 27.16 24.70 18.13
C MET A 14 26.81 23.25 17.81
N GLY A 15 27.75 22.31 18.05
CA GLY A 15 27.52 20.88 17.88
C GLY A 15 26.47 20.32 18.85
N VAL A 16 26.53 20.70 20.12
CA VAL A 16 25.53 20.30 21.12
C VAL A 16 24.14 20.87 20.77
N ARG A 17 24.07 22.12 20.31
CA ARG A 17 22.81 22.74 19.92
C ARG A 17 22.14 22.06 18.72
N LEU A 18 22.94 21.58 17.76
CA LEU A 18 22.46 20.79 16.61
C LEU A 18 21.98 19.40 17.00
N LEU A 19 22.62 18.75 17.99
CA LEU A 19 22.20 17.45 18.51
C LEU A 19 20.87 17.49 19.26
N PHE A 20 20.56 18.61 19.90
CA PHE A 20 19.32 18.80 20.66
C PHE A 20 18.29 19.68 19.92
N SER A 21 18.60 20.18 18.72
CA SER A 21 17.60 20.83 17.89
C SER A 21 16.57 19.79 17.43
N LYS A 22 15.29 20.07 17.66
CA LYS A 22 14.22 19.27 17.05
C LYS A 22 14.52 19.12 15.56
N PRO A 23 14.55 17.87 15.02
CA PRO A 23 14.64 17.72 13.57
C PRO A 23 13.52 18.55 12.94
N PRO A 24 13.79 19.20 11.80
CA PRO A 24 12.73 19.87 11.07
C PRO A 24 11.61 18.87 10.90
N SER A 25 10.40 19.27 11.31
CA SER A 25 9.22 18.47 11.03
C SER A 25 9.22 18.21 9.54
N LEU A 26 9.48 16.96 9.15
CA LEU A 26 9.22 16.54 7.77
C LEU A 26 7.81 17.03 7.47
N PRO A 27 7.55 17.64 6.29
CA PRO A 27 6.20 17.95 5.92
C PRO A 27 5.40 16.67 6.15
N GLU A 28 4.42 16.77 7.04
CA GLU A 28 3.45 15.71 7.28
C GLU A 28 2.91 15.41 5.88
N VAL A 29 3.33 14.29 5.32
CA VAL A 29 2.84 13.82 4.03
C VAL A 29 1.34 13.79 4.24
N ALA A 30 0.65 14.76 3.65
CA ALA A 30 -0.78 14.94 3.81
C ALA A 30 -1.39 13.56 3.65
N ALA A 31 -2.04 13.08 4.71
CA ALA A 31 -2.69 11.79 4.70
C ALA A 31 -3.49 11.77 3.41
N ASP A 32 -3.09 10.87 2.49
CA ASP A 32 -3.62 10.81 1.13
C ASP A 32 -5.14 10.94 1.20
N THR A 33 -5.64 12.13 0.96
CA THR A 33 -7.05 12.44 1.03
C THR A 33 -7.73 11.67 -0.07
N CYS A 34 -8.32 10.59 0.32
CA CYS A 34 -9.05 9.71 -0.56
C CYS A 34 -10.37 10.37 -0.94
N ARG A 35 -10.59 10.61 -2.21
CA ARG A 35 -11.85 11.11 -2.73
C ARG A 35 -12.82 9.96 -2.93
N ASN A 36 -13.99 10.03 -2.30
CA ASN A 36 -15.06 9.08 -2.54
C ASN A 36 -15.62 9.25 -3.97
N ARG A 37 -15.40 8.23 -4.81
CA ARG A 37 -15.98 8.13 -6.15
C ARG A 37 -17.04 7.05 -6.18
N THR A 38 -18.22 7.39 -6.64
CA THR A 38 -19.28 6.40 -6.90
C THR A 38 -19.16 5.91 -8.34
N LEU A 39 -19.02 4.60 -8.49
CA LEU A 39 -19.07 3.91 -9.79
C LEU A 39 -20.48 3.38 -10.00
N GLU A 40 -21.06 3.68 -11.13
CA GLU A 40 -22.34 3.12 -11.53
C GLU A 40 -22.17 1.71 -12.13
N ARG A 41 -23.28 0.96 -12.21
CA ARG A 41 -23.26 -0.37 -12.83
C ARG A 41 -22.78 -0.28 -14.27
N GLY A 42 -21.78 -1.10 -14.63
CA GLY A 42 -21.16 -1.10 -15.96
C GLY A 42 -19.99 -0.14 -16.11
N GLU A 43 -19.81 0.80 -15.19
CA GLU A 43 -18.66 1.71 -15.19
C GLU A 43 -17.37 0.94 -14.91
N GLN A 44 -16.27 1.37 -15.52
CA GLN A 44 -14.98 0.69 -15.47
C GLN A 44 -14.10 1.26 -14.38
N LEU A 45 -13.55 0.38 -13.55
CA LEU A 45 -12.47 0.68 -12.61
C LEU A 45 -11.15 0.21 -13.19
N SER A 46 -10.17 1.10 -13.25
CA SER A 46 -8.80 0.79 -13.68
C SER A 46 -7.85 0.55 -12.50
N THR A 47 -6.76 -0.18 -12.74
CA THR A 47 -5.78 -0.53 -11.70
C THR A 47 -5.15 0.68 -11.02
N ASN A 48 -4.91 1.77 -11.77
CA ASN A 48 -4.33 3.02 -11.27
C ASN A 48 -5.24 3.82 -10.31
N GLN A 49 -6.43 3.31 -10.03
CA GLN A 49 -7.38 3.88 -9.07
C GLN A 49 -7.48 3.05 -7.79
N VAL A 50 -6.71 1.97 -7.69
CA VAL A 50 -6.79 1.01 -6.57
C VAL A 50 -5.45 0.93 -5.85
N ARG A 51 -5.42 1.35 -4.59
CA ARG A 51 -4.27 1.20 -3.69
C ARG A 51 -4.34 -0.15 -3.00
N VAL A 52 -3.21 -0.88 -3.00
CA VAL A 52 -3.16 -2.25 -2.50
C VAL A 52 -2.05 -2.40 -1.46
N ASN A 53 -2.43 -2.80 -0.24
CA ASN A 53 -1.50 -3.29 0.77
C ASN A 53 -1.17 -4.76 0.51
N VAL A 54 0.07 -5.16 0.78
CA VAL A 54 0.50 -6.55 0.59
C VAL A 54 1.20 -7.06 1.84
N LEU A 55 0.62 -8.07 2.48
CA LEU A 55 1.16 -8.67 3.70
C LEU A 55 1.56 -10.13 3.46
N ASN A 56 2.72 -10.49 4.00
CA ASN A 56 3.23 -11.86 3.95
C ASN A 56 2.69 -12.68 5.13
N ALA A 57 1.83 -13.65 4.85
CA ALA A 57 1.33 -14.65 5.81
C ALA A 57 1.91 -16.05 5.54
N GLY A 58 2.87 -16.16 4.62
CA GLY A 58 3.47 -17.43 4.20
C GLY A 58 4.80 -17.76 4.83
N GLY A 59 5.43 -16.82 5.53
CA GLY A 59 6.73 -16.97 6.21
C GLY A 59 7.94 -16.98 5.26
N ARG A 60 7.78 -16.87 3.94
CA ARG A 60 8.90 -16.75 2.99
C ARG A 60 9.29 -15.28 2.83
N SER A 61 10.54 -14.96 3.17
CA SER A 61 11.07 -13.60 3.07
C SER A 61 10.94 -13.02 1.66
N GLY A 62 10.65 -11.72 1.57
CA GLY A 62 10.57 -10.96 0.32
C GLY A 62 9.34 -11.23 -0.56
N MET A 63 8.42 -12.16 -0.19
CA MET A 63 7.26 -12.49 -1.02
C MET A 63 6.29 -11.32 -1.15
N ALA A 64 5.99 -10.62 -0.05
CA ALA A 64 5.11 -9.45 -0.08
C ALA A 64 5.70 -8.35 -0.97
N ASN A 65 6.99 -8.02 -0.79
CA ASN A 65 7.66 -6.99 -1.57
C ASN A 65 7.65 -7.31 -3.08
N ARG A 66 8.01 -8.55 -3.45
CA ARG A 66 7.99 -8.99 -4.85
C ARG A 66 6.58 -8.94 -5.45
N THR A 67 5.57 -9.31 -4.67
CA THR A 67 4.17 -9.24 -5.11
C THR A 67 3.70 -7.79 -5.27
N ALA A 68 4.08 -6.89 -4.35
CA ALA A 68 3.78 -5.47 -4.44
C ALA A 68 4.39 -4.85 -5.70
N ILE A 69 5.66 -5.12 -6.01
CA ILE A 69 6.32 -4.66 -7.24
C ILE A 69 5.56 -5.15 -8.49
N ASN A 70 5.15 -6.42 -8.51
CA ASN A 70 4.39 -6.96 -9.65
C ASN A 70 3.00 -6.32 -9.79
N LEU A 71 2.33 -5.98 -8.68
CA LEU A 71 1.06 -5.24 -8.71
C LEU A 71 1.27 -3.82 -9.23
N GLN A 72 2.32 -3.13 -8.81
CA GLN A 72 2.68 -1.80 -9.34
C GLN A 72 2.98 -1.86 -10.85
N THR A 73 3.71 -2.87 -11.30
CA THR A 73 3.94 -3.11 -12.73
C THR A 73 2.62 -3.35 -13.50
N ALA A 74 1.61 -3.92 -12.85
CA ALA A 74 0.26 -4.06 -13.41
C ALA A 74 -0.59 -2.77 -13.31
N GLY A 75 -0.03 -1.68 -12.78
CA GLY A 75 -0.64 -0.36 -12.70
C GLY A 75 -1.36 -0.06 -11.38
N PHE A 76 -1.32 -0.93 -10.37
CA PHE A 76 -1.92 -0.65 -9.07
C PHE A 76 -1.10 0.40 -8.29
N LEU A 77 -1.78 1.20 -7.48
CA LEU A 77 -1.12 2.15 -6.61
C LEU A 77 -0.46 1.43 -5.42
N PRO A 78 0.76 1.85 -5.05
CA PRO A 78 1.46 1.26 -3.93
C PRO A 78 0.75 1.56 -2.60
N GLY A 79 0.66 0.55 -1.76
CA GLY A 79 0.26 0.64 -0.37
C GLY A 79 1.37 0.08 0.53
N THR A 80 1.03 -0.20 1.78
CA THR A 80 1.95 -0.75 2.78
C THR A 80 2.35 -2.18 2.43
N VAL A 81 3.63 -2.49 2.63
CA VAL A 81 4.19 -3.84 2.47
C VAL A 81 4.74 -4.30 3.81
N GLY A 82 4.31 -5.48 4.27
CA GLY A 82 4.71 -5.97 5.59
C GLY A 82 4.47 -7.46 5.78
N ASN A 83 4.45 -7.85 7.05
CA ASN A 83 4.08 -9.20 7.47
C ASN A 83 2.69 -9.18 8.11
N ALA A 84 1.92 -10.22 7.85
CA ALA A 84 0.67 -10.46 8.57
C ALA A 84 0.98 -10.95 10.00
N PRO A 85 0.05 -10.78 10.97
CA PRO A 85 0.16 -11.38 12.29
C PRO A 85 0.40 -12.89 12.21
N ASP A 86 1.17 -13.44 13.15
CA ASP A 86 1.63 -14.85 13.13
C ASP A 86 0.48 -15.86 13.18
N GLU A 87 -0.67 -15.47 13.73
CA GLU A 87 -1.86 -16.32 13.82
C GLU A 87 -2.57 -16.52 12.48
N VAL A 88 -2.31 -15.65 11.51
CA VAL A 88 -2.98 -15.66 10.20
C VAL A 88 -2.45 -16.80 9.34
N ARG A 89 -3.29 -17.81 9.09
CA ARG A 89 -2.97 -18.97 8.26
C ARG A 89 -3.71 -18.90 6.93
N ILE A 90 -2.95 -18.84 5.84
CA ILE A 90 -3.49 -18.72 4.48
C ILE A 90 -2.80 -19.72 3.56
N GLY A 91 -3.58 -20.36 2.69
CA GLY A 91 -3.05 -21.26 1.68
C GLY A 91 -2.35 -20.51 0.54
N ASN A 92 -3.12 -20.01 -0.43
CA ASN A 92 -2.61 -19.29 -1.60
C ASN A 92 -2.65 -17.77 -1.39
N VAL A 93 -3.78 -17.14 -1.66
CA VAL A 93 -3.99 -15.69 -1.54
C VAL A 93 -5.34 -15.42 -0.87
N ARG A 94 -5.36 -14.44 0.01
CA ARG A 94 -6.59 -13.85 0.56
C ARG A 94 -6.63 -12.36 0.24
N VAL A 95 -7.75 -11.91 -0.28
CA VAL A 95 -8.04 -10.51 -0.56
C VAL A 95 -9.02 -10.03 0.50
N VAL A 96 -8.64 -9.02 1.26
CA VAL A 96 -9.46 -8.37 2.28
C VAL A 96 -9.94 -7.04 1.74
N ALA A 97 -11.23 -6.79 1.81
CA ALA A 97 -11.85 -5.54 1.40
C ALA A 97 -13.10 -5.27 2.25
N ARG A 98 -13.58 -4.03 2.26
CA ARG A 98 -14.81 -3.66 2.99
C ARG A 98 -16.01 -4.55 2.59
N GLU A 99 -16.04 -4.92 1.30
CA GLU A 99 -16.99 -5.90 0.76
C GLU A 99 -16.28 -6.84 -0.23
N PRO A 100 -16.37 -8.17 -0.04
CA PRO A 100 -15.60 -9.15 -0.83
C PRO A 100 -15.92 -9.15 -2.33
N ASN A 101 -17.14 -8.74 -2.70
CA ASN A 101 -17.61 -8.76 -4.10
C ASN A 101 -17.43 -7.44 -4.84
N ARG A 102 -16.82 -6.44 -4.20
CA ARG A 102 -16.55 -5.15 -4.84
C ARG A 102 -15.62 -5.31 -6.03
N VAL A 103 -15.76 -4.39 -6.99
CA VAL A 103 -14.98 -4.40 -8.23
C VAL A 103 -13.47 -4.27 -7.97
N ASP A 104 -13.05 -3.47 -6.99
CA ASP A 104 -11.66 -3.30 -6.58
C ASP A 104 -11.05 -4.61 -6.05
N ALA A 105 -11.72 -5.30 -5.12
CA ALA A 105 -11.29 -6.60 -4.60
C ALA A 105 -11.20 -7.65 -5.73
N ARG A 106 -12.18 -7.67 -6.62
CA ARG A 106 -12.22 -8.58 -7.77
C ARG A 106 -11.11 -8.30 -8.79
N LEU A 107 -10.83 -7.02 -9.05
CA LEU A 107 -9.75 -6.59 -9.94
C LEU A 107 -8.38 -7.01 -9.41
N VAL A 108 -8.14 -6.81 -8.09
CA VAL A 108 -6.92 -7.26 -7.43
C VAL A 108 -6.82 -8.79 -7.44
N GLY A 109 -7.88 -9.50 -7.05
CA GLY A 109 -7.88 -10.95 -7.04
C GLY A 109 -7.67 -11.58 -8.41
N ALA A 110 -8.11 -10.89 -9.49
CA ALA A 110 -7.94 -11.35 -10.86
C ALA A 110 -6.46 -11.42 -11.30
N GLN A 111 -5.52 -10.81 -10.57
CA GLN A 111 -4.08 -10.84 -10.86
C GLN A 111 -3.44 -12.18 -10.49
N PHE A 112 -4.04 -12.93 -9.57
CA PHE A 112 -3.42 -14.11 -8.98
C PHE A 112 -3.82 -15.40 -9.68
N LYS A 113 -2.92 -16.40 -9.63
CA LYS A 113 -3.19 -17.77 -10.05
C LYS A 113 -3.78 -18.58 -8.90
N GLY A 114 -4.51 -19.64 -9.25
CA GLY A 114 -5.10 -20.55 -8.28
C GLY A 114 -6.27 -19.95 -7.53
N LYS A 115 -6.62 -20.57 -6.40
CA LYS A 115 -7.78 -20.17 -5.59
C LYS A 115 -7.47 -18.90 -4.79
N VAL A 116 -8.26 -17.84 -5.01
CA VAL A 116 -8.24 -16.60 -4.24
C VAL A 116 -9.42 -16.63 -3.26
N GLN A 117 -9.15 -16.38 -2.00
CA GLN A 117 -10.17 -16.20 -0.96
C GLN A 117 -10.49 -14.72 -0.84
N TYR A 118 -11.77 -14.38 -0.71
CA TYR A 118 -12.21 -13.01 -0.48
C TYR A 118 -12.85 -12.93 0.91
N THR A 119 -12.42 -11.97 1.71
CA THR A 119 -12.89 -11.81 3.09
C THR A 119 -13.29 -10.36 3.33
N LYS A 120 -14.41 -10.18 4.03
CA LYS A 120 -14.82 -8.87 4.51
C LYS A 120 -13.90 -8.41 5.62
N GLY A 121 -13.40 -7.18 5.53
CA GLY A 121 -12.54 -6.55 6.52
C GLY A 121 -12.23 -5.12 6.13
N VAL A 122 -11.60 -4.39 7.03
CA VAL A 122 -11.10 -3.04 6.77
C VAL A 122 -9.63 -3.16 6.43
N PRO A 123 -9.22 -2.86 5.17
CA PRO A 123 -7.80 -2.76 4.84
C PRO A 123 -7.13 -1.70 5.69
N GLY A 124 -5.86 -1.94 6.09
CA GLY A 124 -5.08 -0.93 6.82
C GLY A 124 -4.66 0.24 5.93
N ASP A 125 -4.26 1.35 6.54
CA ASP A 125 -3.56 2.49 5.93
C ASP A 125 -4.19 2.96 4.60
N ASP A 126 -5.42 3.47 4.64
CA ASP A 126 -6.12 4.07 3.49
C ASP A 126 -6.13 3.26 2.19
N ALA A 127 -5.74 1.99 2.21
CA ALA A 127 -5.82 1.11 1.05
C ALA A 127 -7.28 0.74 0.71
N ASN A 128 -7.53 0.52 -0.58
CA ASN A 128 -8.80 -0.02 -1.04
C ASN A 128 -8.91 -1.50 -0.69
N VAL A 129 -7.78 -2.21 -0.81
CA VAL A 129 -7.71 -3.66 -0.73
C VAL A 129 -6.40 -4.06 -0.04
N GLU A 130 -6.48 -5.08 0.81
CA GLU A 130 -5.32 -5.73 1.39
C GLU A 130 -5.17 -7.16 0.86
N VAL A 131 -3.95 -7.53 0.49
CA VAL A 131 -3.61 -8.84 -0.05
C VAL A 131 -2.71 -9.57 0.94
N LEU A 132 -3.13 -10.75 1.36
CA LEU A 132 -2.37 -11.63 2.23
C LEU A 132 -1.83 -12.80 1.39
N ILE A 133 -0.49 -12.94 1.35
CA ILE A 133 0.21 -13.99 0.59
C ILE A 133 0.49 -15.17 1.50
N GLY A 134 -0.06 -16.33 1.15
CA GLY A 134 0.03 -17.54 1.96
C GLY A 134 1.20 -18.47 1.61
N LYS A 135 1.34 -19.55 2.40
CA LYS A 135 2.43 -20.53 2.24
C LYS A 135 2.45 -21.26 0.89
N LYS A 136 1.27 -21.49 0.31
CA LYS A 136 1.08 -22.20 -0.97
C LYS A 136 0.89 -21.23 -2.14
N PHE A 137 1.48 -20.04 -2.06
CA PHE A 137 1.38 -19.04 -3.13
C PHE A 137 1.94 -19.56 -4.44
N VAL A 138 1.08 -19.62 -5.47
CA VAL A 138 1.41 -20.14 -6.81
C VAL A 138 1.78 -19.05 -7.82
N GLY A 139 1.77 -17.78 -7.41
CA GLY A 139 2.21 -16.66 -8.24
C GLY A 139 1.09 -15.86 -8.89
N MET A 140 1.48 -14.89 -9.70
CA MET A 140 0.61 -14.00 -10.45
C MET A 140 0.43 -14.45 -11.89
N LYS A 141 -0.62 -13.98 -12.55
CA LYS A 141 -0.85 -14.23 -13.99
C LYS A 141 0.16 -13.45 -14.83
N LYS A 142 0.58 -14.03 -15.96
CA LYS A 142 1.51 -13.37 -16.90
C LYS A 142 0.89 -12.18 -17.61
N LYS A 143 -0.42 -12.22 -17.88
CA LYS A 143 -1.19 -11.12 -18.48
C LYS A 143 -2.06 -10.51 -17.39
N PRO A 144 -1.74 -9.29 -16.91
CA PRO A 144 -2.52 -8.61 -15.90
C PRO A 144 -3.88 -8.14 -16.47
N VAL A 145 -4.89 -8.13 -15.60
CA VAL A 145 -6.18 -7.49 -15.88
C VAL A 145 -6.06 -6.03 -15.42
N THR A 146 -6.09 -5.09 -16.33
CA THR A 146 -5.84 -3.67 -16.04
C THR A 146 -7.10 -2.87 -15.69
N ALA A 147 -8.29 -3.45 -15.97
CA ALA A 147 -9.55 -2.83 -15.65
C ALA A 147 -10.69 -3.83 -15.52
N MET A 148 -11.73 -3.48 -14.77
CA MET A 148 -12.91 -4.32 -14.55
C MET A 148 -14.17 -3.47 -14.42
N LYS A 149 -15.30 -3.94 -15.00
CA LYS A 149 -16.59 -3.27 -14.88
C LYS A 149 -17.27 -3.56 -13.53
N ALA A 150 -17.82 -2.52 -12.93
CA ALA A 150 -18.63 -2.63 -11.72
C ALA A 150 -19.94 -3.37 -12.04
N LYS A 151 -20.25 -4.41 -11.25
CA LYS A 151 -21.52 -5.17 -11.40
C LYS A 151 -22.71 -4.43 -10.79
N ASN A 152 -22.44 -3.67 -9.72
CA ASN A 152 -23.44 -2.90 -8.98
C ASN A 152 -22.87 -1.50 -8.73
N ARG A 153 -23.74 -0.56 -8.36
CA ARG A 153 -23.32 0.74 -7.85
C ARG A 153 -22.45 0.54 -6.60
N VAL A 154 -21.29 1.18 -6.57
CA VAL A 154 -20.33 1.06 -5.47
C VAL A 154 -19.55 2.35 -5.27
N THR A 155 -19.38 2.76 -4.03
CA THR A 155 -18.50 3.88 -3.69
C THR A 155 -17.13 3.34 -3.28
N ILE A 156 -16.10 3.83 -3.95
CA ILE A 156 -14.70 3.50 -3.67
C ILE A 156 -13.93 4.77 -3.30
N CYS A 157 -12.89 4.61 -2.52
CA CYS A 157 -11.92 5.64 -2.26
C CYS A 157 -10.90 5.66 -3.40
N VAL A 158 -10.82 6.73 -4.15
CA VAL A 158 -9.80 6.93 -5.18
C VAL A 158 -8.80 7.96 -4.67
N PRO A 159 -7.50 7.64 -4.65
CA PRO A 159 -6.48 8.62 -4.29
C PRO A 159 -6.55 9.85 -5.18
N ASP A 160 -6.42 11.03 -4.60
CA ASP A 160 -6.39 12.28 -5.36
C ASP A 160 -5.00 12.44 -5.98
N LEU A 161 -4.89 12.16 -7.26
CA LEU A 161 -3.65 12.29 -8.03
C LEU A 161 -3.43 13.72 -8.56
N THR A 162 -4.22 14.69 -8.11
CA THR A 162 -4.22 16.06 -8.66
C THR A 162 -3.27 17.01 -7.94
N GLU A 163 -2.63 16.62 -6.85
CA GLU A 163 -1.59 17.46 -6.25
C GLU A 163 -0.22 17.14 -6.87
N PRO A 164 0.38 18.10 -7.63
CA PRO A 164 1.78 17.97 -8.01
C PRO A 164 2.63 18.03 -6.74
N VAL A 165 3.51 17.03 -6.60
CA VAL A 165 4.58 17.07 -5.61
C VAL A 165 5.44 18.31 -5.94
N SER A 166 5.27 19.38 -5.19
CA SER A 166 6.08 20.59 -5.25
C SER A 166 7.41 20.41 -4.50
#